data_877a02dfdfebbb8270e24cc69b3323fe
#
_entry.id   877a02dfdfebbb8270e24cc69b3323fe
#
_cell.length_a   1.000
_cell.length_b   1.000
_cell.length_c   1.000
_cell.angle_alpha   90.00
_cell.angle_beta   90.00
_cell.angle_gamma   90.00
#
_symmetry.space_group_name_H-M   'P 1'
#
loop_
_entity.id
_entity.type
_entity.pdbx_description
1 polymer ?
#
loop_
_entity_poly.entity_id
_entity_poly.type
_entity_poly.pdbx_seq_one_letter_code
_entity_poly.pdbx_strand_id
1 'polypeptide(L)'
;MSNSVYNIQSYTSSSSKAYELDEIVKHGDYYYYCIQPHDNATAAQTPSNTSTYWNGTSNFGSEGTLPYFFWKPSYDYNVKFEPRNRVISFGDGYEQRVPDGIQNNLMHIDLTFPARGEDEAAAILHFFQSRNGTEAFVFYPPKPYNVAKRFRCPSWDMSVAFQGNFSVKASFLETSI
;
A
#
# COMPACT_ATOMS: atom_id res chain seq x y z
N MET A 1 -14.30 9.29 -9.26
CA MET A 1 -14.56 8.00 -8.57
C MET A 1 -13.94 6.91 -9.41
N SER A 2 -12.98 6.20 -8.89
CA SER A 2 -12.43 5.04 -9.60
C SER A 2 -13.45 3.91 -9.51
N ASN A 3 -13.98 3.44 -10.65
CA ASN A 3 -14.80 2.25 -10.65
C ASN A 3 -13.89 1.05 -10.40
N SER A 4 -14.09 0.38 -9.26
CA SER A 4 -13.37 -0.87 -8.99
C SER A 4 -13.76 -1.93 -10.03
N VAL A 5 -12.76 -2.66 -10.52
CA VAL A 5 -12.98 -3.83 -11.39
C VAL A 5 -13.43 -5.07 -10.61
N TYR A 6 -13.41 -4.99 -9.28
CA TYR A 6 -13.80 -6.07 -8.39
C TYR A 6 -15.25 -5.95 -7.96
N ASN A 7 -15.92 -7.08 -7.77
CA ASN A 7 -17.27 -7.12 -7.23
C ASN A 7 -17.24 -6.95 -5.72
N ILE A 8 -17.25 -5.70 -5.25
CA ILE A 8 -17.15 -5.36 -3.85
C ILE A 8 -18.54 -5.13 -3.28
N GLN A 9 -18.86 -5.86 -2.20
CA GLN A 9 -20.13 -5.76 -1.51
C GLN A 9 -20.24 -4.48 -0.69
N SER A 10 -21.48 -3.98 -0.53
CA SER A 10 -21.71 -2.86 0.39
C SER A 10 -21.65 -3.35 1.84
N TYR A 11 -21.10 -2.52 2.71
CA TYR A 11 -21.13 -2.78 4.15
C TYR A 11 -22.55 -2.92 4.65
N THR A 12 -22.79 -3.92 5.46
CA THR A 12 -24.08 -4.17 6.10
C THR A 12 -23.89 -4.26 7.61
N SER A 13 -24.55 -3.36 8.34
CA SER A 13 -24.64 -3.42 9.80
C SER A 13 -25.70 -4.44 10.19
N SER A 14 -25.28 -5.63 10.53
CA SER A 14 -26.19 -6.73 10.94
C SER A 14 -25.52 -7.62 11.98
N SER A 15 -26.25 -8.01 12.99
CA SER A 15 -25.76 -8.91 14.03
C SER A 15 -25.46 -10.33 13.54
N SER A 16 -25.84 -10.66 12.32
CA SER A 16 -25.58 -11.96 11.70
C SER A 16 -24.45 -11.93 10.67
N LYS A 17 -23.89 -10.75 10.37
CA LYS A 17 -22.80 -10.59 9.40
C LYS A 17 -21.48 -10.51 10.15
N ALA A 18 -20.61 -11.48 9.92
CA ALA A 18 -19.21 -11.44 10.29
C ALA A 18 -18.39 -10.85 9.14
N TYR A 19 -17.26 -10.25 9.48
CA TYR A 19 -16.28 -9.76 8.52
C TYR A 19 -14.92 -10.37 8.84
N GLU A 20 -14.31 -10.96 7.82
CA GLU A 20 -13.02 -11.60 7.92
C GLU A 20 -11.87 -10.64 7.61
N LEU A 21 -10.65 -11.03 7.98
CA LEU A 21 -9.46 -10.26 7.65
C LEU A 21 -9.34 -10.09 6.12
N ASP A 22 -8.96 -8.89 5.70
CA ASP A 22 -8.77 -8.49 4.29
C ASP A 22 -10.06 -8.43 3.45
N GLU A 23 -11.24 -8.68 4.03
CA GLU A 23 -12.50 -8.48 3.32
C GLU A 23 -12.67 -7.00 2.97
N ILE A 24 -13.04 -6.74 1.71
CA ILE A 24 -13.26 -5.38 1.20
C ILE A 24 -14.75 -5.09 1.22
N VAL A 25 -15.12 -3.91 1.71
CA VAL A 25 -16.51 -3.43 1.65
C VAL A 25 -16.56 -2.00 1.13
N LYS A 26 -17.68 -1.65 0.50
CA LYS A 26 -18.02 -0.28 0.15
C LYS A 26 -18.92 0.31 1.23
N HIS A 27 -18.55 1.46 1.79
CA HIS A 27 -19.37 2.22 2.70
C HIS A 27 -19.39 3.70 2.30
N GLY A 28 -20.57 4.21 1.91
CA GLY A 28 -20.66 5.53 1.29
C GLY A 28 -19.90 5.58 -0.04
N ASP A 29 -19.05 6.58 -0.19
CA ASP A 29 -18.23 6.79 -1.39
C ASP A 29 -16.83 6.16 -1.30
N TYR A 30 -16.53 5.44 -0.22
CA TYR A 30 -15.21 4.90 0.08
C TYR A 30 -15.23 3.38 0.18
N TYR A 31 -14.03 2.80 0.00
CA TYR A 31 -13.78 1.38 0.18
C TYR A 31 -12.90 1.18 1.42
N TYR A 32 -13.20 0.12 2.16
CA TYR A 32 -12.52 -0.20 3.41
C TYR A 32 -12.10 -1.67 3.42
N TYR A 33 -10.95 -1.93 4.06
CA TYR A 33 -10.41 -3.27 4.27
C TYR A 33 -10.57 -3.64 5.72
N CYS A 34 -11.06 -4.84 5.99
CA CYS A 34 -11.14 -5.38 7.34
C CYS A 34 -9.72 -5.72 7.83
N ILE A 35 -9.26 -5.03 8.87
CA ILE A 35 -7.94 -5.23 9.47
C ILE A 35 -8.01 -5.97 10.82
N GLN A 36 -9.21 -6.10 11.38
CA GLN A 36 -9.48 -6.87 12.56
C GLN A 36 -10.81 -7.61 12.37
N PRO A 37 -10.80 -8.94 12.26
CA PRO A 37 -12.02 -9.73 12.12
C PRO A 37 -13.00 -9.47 13.27
N HIS A 38 -14.27 -9.43 12.97
CA HIS A 38 -15.31 -9.20 13.96
C HIS A 38 -16.62 -9.84 13.57
N ASP A 39 -17.28 -10.41 14.56
CA ASP A 39 -18.62 -10.91 14.46
C ASP A 39 -19.63 -9.84 14.87
N ASN A 40 -20.87 -9.96 14.42
CA ASN A 40 -21.96 -9.08 14.84
C ASN A 40 -21.68 -7.60 14.55
N ALA A 41 -21.64 -7.23 13.29
CA ALA A 41 -21.40 -5.87 12.85
C ALA A 41 -22.29 -4.85 13.58
N THR A 42 -21.72 -4.14 14.52
CA THR A 42 -22.37 -3.11 15.35
C THR A 42 -22.04 -1.72 14.84
N ALA A 43 -22.72 -0.70 15.39
CA ALA A 43 -22.42 0.70 15.06
C ALA A 43 -20.97 1.07 15.39
N ALA A 44 -20.38 0.51 16.46
CA ALA A 44 -18.98 0.75 16.83
C ALA A 44 -17.98 0.13 15.82
N GLN A 45 -18.42 -0.84 15.04
CA GLN A 45 -17.62 -1.54 14.04
C GLN A 45 -17.87 -1.03 12.62
N THR A 46 -18.67 0.02 12.47
CA THR A 46 -18.94 0.64 11.16
C THR A 46 -17.64 1.19 10.55
N PRO A 47 -17.39 0.97 9.25
CA PRO A 47 -16.24 1.53 8.57
C PRO A 47 -16.20 3.06 8.70
N SER A 48 -15.11 3.57 9.22
CA SER A 48 -14.88 5.00 9.40
C SER A 48 -13.38 5.31 9.43
N ASN A 49 -13.05 6.58 9.36
CA ASN A 49 -11.67 7.05 9.41
C ASN A 49 -10.95 6.81 10.75
N THR A 50 -11.70 6.53 11.80
CA THR A 50 -11.19 6.29 13.16
C THR A 50 -11.43 4.87 13.65
N SER A 51 -11.94 4.00 12.79
CA SER A 51 -12.22 2.61 13.16
C SER A 51 -10.94 1.82 13.43
N THR A 52 -10.97 0.99 14.47
CA THR A 52 -9.91 0.01 14.75
C THR A 52 -10.06 -1.27 13.93
N TYR A 53 -11.21 -1.47 13.30
CA TYR A 53 -11.55 -2.66 12.53
C TYR A 53 -11.29 -2.52 11.04
N TRP A 54 -11.22 -1.28 10.55
CA TRP A 54 -11.18 -0.98 9.12
C TRP A 54 -10.06 -0.01 8.76
N ASN A 55 -9.47 -0.25 7.61
CA ASN A 55 -8.57 0.69 6.96
C ASN A 55 -9.15 1.08 5.59
N GLY A 56 -9.01 2.31 5.19
CA GLY A 56 -9.62 2.79 3.96
C GLY A 56 -8.63 3.08 2.84
N THR A 57 -9.17 3.46 1.69
CA THR A 57 -8.39 3.75 0.48
C THR A 57 -7.96 5.20 0.36
N SER A 58 -8.58 6.10 1.12
CA SER A 58 -8.31 7.54 1.07
C SER A 58 -7.66 8.03 2.36
N ASN A 59 -7.28 9.29 2.39
CA ASN A 59 -6.77 9.93 3.59
C ASN A 59 -7.82 9.96 4.69
N PHE A 60 -7.38 9.69 5.92
CA PHE A 60 -8.22 9.67 7.08
C PHE A 60 -7.91 10.80 8.05
N GLY A 61 -8.94 11.28 8.72
CA GLY A 61 -8.82 12.26 9.77
C GLY A 61 -8.45 13.65 9.27
N SER A 62 -7.58 14.33 10.00
CA SER A 62 -7.08 15.66 9.66
C SER A 62 -6.16 15.63 8.44
N GLU A 63 -6.00 16.77 7.80
CA GLU A 63 -5.08 16.96 6.68
C GLU A 63 -3.72 16.29 6.92
N GLY A 64 -3.24 15.55 5.93
CA GLY A 64 -1.94 14.90 5.97
C GLY A 64 -1.92 13.46 6.48
N THR A 65 -3.06 12.91 6.91
CA THR A 65 -3.13 11.49 7.27
C THR A 65 -3.18 10.63 6.00
N LEU A 66 -2.12 9.90 5.74
CA LEU A 66 -2.03 8.98 4.61
C LEU A 66 -2.55 7.60 4.99
N PRO A 67 -3.18 6.88 4.06
CA PRO A 67 -3.56 5.49 4.28
C PRO A 67 -2.34 4.62 4.55
N TYR A 68 -2.54 3.58 5.34
CA TYR A 68 -1.50 2.65 5.73
C TYR A 68 -1.62 1.34 4.96
N PHE A 69 -0.52 0.92 4.31
CA PHE A 69 -0.41 -0.38 3.68
C PHE A 69 0.07 -1.40 4.72
N PHE A 70 -0.82 -2.28 5.18
CA PHE A 70 -0.58 -3.16 6.32
C PHE A 70 -0.19 -4.60 5.94
N TRP A 71 -0.35 -4.99 4.68
CA TRP A 71 0.01 -6.33 4.22
C TRP A 71 1.50 -6.57 4.30
N LYS A 72 1.87 -7.72 4.83
CA LYS A 72 3.28 -8.10 5.00
C LYS A 72 3.78 -8.83 3.75
N PRO A 73 4.87 -8.38 3.14
CA PRO A 73 5.48 -9.09 2.04
C PRO A 73 6.16 -10.39 2.50
N SER A 74 6.51 -11.23 1.53
CA SER A 74 7.41 -12.36 1.77
C SER A 74 8.81 -11.87 2.14
N TYR A 75 9.65 -12.77 2.67
CA TYR A 75 11.05 -12.48 2.97
C TYR A 75 11.92 -12.28 1.72
N ASP A 76 11.44 -12.66 0.55
CA ASP A 76 12.07 -12.40 -0.74
C ASP A 76 11.68 -11.01 -1.25
N TYR A 77 12.43 -10.00 -0.83
CA TYR A 77 12.27 -8.62 -1.29
C TYR A 77 13.63 -8.01 -1.60
N ASN A 78 13.66 -7.09 -2.54
CA ASN A 78 14.87 -6.38 -2.94
C ASN A 78 14.76 -4.89 -2.58
N VAL A 79 15.83 -4.37 -1.99
CA VAL A 79 15.92 -2.94 -1.64
C VAL A 79 17.06 -2.32 -2.40
N LYS A 80 16.78 -1.27 -3.13
CA LYS A 80 17.73 -0.53 -3.95
C LYS A 80 17.77 0.93 -3.53
N PHE A 81 18.97 1.47 -3.51
CA PHE A 81 19.20 2.90 -3.33
C PHE A 81 19.98 3.42 -4.54
N GLU A 82 19.48 4.46 -5.16
CA GLU A 82 20.14 5.12 -6.30
C GLU A 82 20.32 6.60 -5.97
N PRO A 83 21.40 6.97 -5.23
CA PRO A 83 21.67 8.35 -4.90
C PRO A 83 21.87 9.21 -6.16
N ARG A 84 21.09 10.25 -6.29
CA ARG A 84 21.24 11.20 -7.40
C ARG A 84 22.36 12.17 -7.10
N ASN A 85 23.40 12.14 -7.92
CA ASN A 85 24.56 13.02 -7.81
C ASN A 85 24.73 13.81 -9.10
N ARG A 86 25.01 15.08 -8.94
CA ARG A 86 25.43 15.94 -10.04
C ARG A 86 26.95 15.91 -10.12
N VAL A 87 27.46 15.51 -11.27
CA VAL A 87 28.90 15.52 -11.54
C VAL A 87 29.24 16.76 -12.34
N ILE A 88 30.15 17.56 -11.83
CA ILE A 88 30.71 18.74 -12.51
C ILE A 88 32.14 18.35 -12.88
N SER A 89 32.40 18.25 -14.18
CA SER A 89 33.74 17.96 -14.69
C SER A 89 34.46 19.28 -15.01
N PHE A 90 35.68 19.37 -14.53
CA PHE A 90 36.58 20.48 -14.82
C PHE A 90 37.65 20.02 -15.80
N GLY A 91 38.35 20.95 -16.45
CA GLY A 91 39.52 20.62 -17.24
C GLY A 91 40.56 19.85 -16.39
N ASP A 92 41.43 19.07 -17.03
CA ASP A 92 42.48 18.25 -16.39
C ASP A 92 41.98 16.98 -15.63
N GLY A 93 40.74 16.52 -15.87
CA GLY A 93 40.24 15.29 -15.29
C GLY A 93 39.74 15.42 -13.84
N TYR A 94 39.64 16.62 -13.31
CA TYR A 94 39.03 16.88 -12.01
C TYR A 94 37.51 16.83 -12.10
N GLU A 95 36.89 16.05 -11.20
CA GLU A 95 35.45 15.96 -11.06
C GLU A 95 35.00 16.37 -9.65
N GLN A 96 33.98 17.18 -9.57
CA GLN A 96 33.29 17.48 -8.34
C GLN A 96 31.93 16.78 -8.33
N ARG A 97 31.65 16.00 -7.29
CA ARG A 97 30.36 15.32 -7.10
C ARG A 97 29.59 16.02 -6.00
N VAL A 98 28.40 16.47 -6.33
CA VAL A 98 27.50 17.18 -5.41
C VAL A 98 26.17 16.42 -5.36
N PRO A 99 25.59 16.21 -4.17
CA PRO A 99 24.25 15.64 -4.05
C PRO A 99 23.23 16.46 -4.83
N ASP A 100 22.36 15.80 -5.61
CA ASP A 100 21.32 16.46 -6.40
C ASP A 100 20.04 16.56 -5.56
N GLY A 101 19.92 17.63 -4.80
CA GLY A 101 18.81 17.92 -3.91
C GLY A 101 18.99 17.40 -2.47
N ILE A 102 18.10 17.82 -1.58
CA ILE A 102 18.16 17.48 -0.15
C ILE A 102 17.84 15.99 0.08
N GLN A 103 16.91 15.44 -0.70
CA GLN A 103 16.51 14.03 -0.63
C GLN A 103 16.97 13.30 -1.90
N ASN A 104 18.26 13.14 -2.02
CA ASN A 104 18.87 12.52 -3.19
C ASN A 104 18.95 11.00 -3.15
N ASN A 105 18.67 10.36 -1.99
CA ASN A 105 18.81 8.92 -1.78
C ASN A 105 17.49 8.32 -1.31
N LEU A 106 16.56 8.11 -2.24
CA LEU A 106 15.24 7.52 -1.96
C LEU A 106 15.30 6.01 -2.08
N MET A 107 14.56 5.34 -1.22
CA MET A 107 14.47 3.89 -1.18
C MET A 107 13.54 3.38 -2.29
N HIS A 108 13.99 2.37 -3.01
CA HIS A 108 13.19 1.60 -3.93
C HIS A 108 13.10 0.16 -3.41
N ILE A 109 11.89 -0.36 -3.26
CA ILE A 109 11.66 -1.70 -2.73
C ILE A 109 10.78 -2.49 -3.69
N ASP A 110 11.27 -3.63 -4.15
CA ASP A 110 10.48 -4.61 -4.88
C ASP A 110 9.98 -5.66 -3.90
N LEU A 111 8.66 -5.78 -3.80
CA LEU A 111 7.97 -6.65 -2.86
C LEU A 111 7.21 -7.74 -3.58
N THR A 112 7.16 -8.92 -2.95
CA THR A 112 6.39 -10.06 -3.44
C THR A 112 5.46 -10.55 -2.33
N PHE A 113 4.21 -10.78 -2.70
CA PHE A 113 3.14 -11.32 -1.84
C PHE A 113 2.67 -12.66 -2.43
N PRO A 114 3.42 -13.75 -2.21
CA PRO A 114 3.09 -15.05 -2.78
C PRO A 114 2.00 -15.75 -1.99
N ALA A 115 1.30 -16.67 -2.63
CA ALA A 115 0.34 -17.60 -2.03
C ALA A 115 -0.78 -16.89 -1.25
N ARG A 116 -1.34 -15.82 -1.84
CA ARG A 116 -2.48 -15.10 -1.26
C ARG A 116 -3.80 -15.70 -1.69
N GLY A 117 -4.78 -15.67 -0.78
CA GLY A 117 -6.16 -15.98 -1.11
C GLY A 117 -6.76 -14.94 -2.06
N GLU A 118 -7.92 -15.27 -2.64
CA GLU A 118 -8.59 -14.38 -3.59
C GLU A 118 -8.95 -13.02 -2.98
N ASP A 119 -9.51 -13.01 -1.76
CA ASP A 119 -9.94 -11.78 -1.08
C ASP A 119 -8.75 -10.89 -0.73
N GLU A 120 -7.66 -11.46 -0.20
CA GLU A 120 -6.46 -10.72 0.15
C GLU A 120 -5.77 -10.16 -1.11
N ALA A 121 -5.66 -10.96 -2.16
CA ALA A 121 -5.09 -10.49 -3.41
C ALA A 121 -5.93 -9.36 -4.03
N ALA A 122 -7.26 -9.50 -4.03
CA ALA A 122 -8.17 -8.47 -4.50
C ALA A 122 -8.04 -7.18 -3.68
N ALA A 123 -7.90 -7.29 -2.34
CA ALA A 123 -7.70 -6.15 -1.45
C ALA A 123 -6.41 -5.39 -1.77
N ILE A 124 -5.30 -6.10 -1.92
CA ILE A 124 -3.99 -5.52 -2.26
C ILE A 124 -4.07 -4.80 -3.62
N LEU A 125 -4.60 -5.46 -4.63
CA LEU A 125 -4.72 -4.89 -5.97
C LEU A 125 -5.63 -3.66 -6.00
N HIS A 126 -6.77 -3.73 -5.30
CA HIS A 126 -7.68 -2.59 -5.17
C HIS A 126 -7.00 -1.41 -4.45
N PHE A 127 -6.19 -1.67 -3.43
CA PHE A 127 -5.42 -0.64 -2.75
C PHE A 127 -4.50 0.10 -3.72
N PHE A 128 -3.78 -0.61 -4.60
CA PHE A 128 -2.92 0.03 -5.60
C PHE A 128 -3.72 0.73 -6.70
N GLN A 129 -4.78 0.10 -7.18
CA GLN A 129 -5.65 0.67 -8.22
C GLN A 129 -6.29 1.99 -7.77
N SER A 130 -6.77 2.06 -6.52
CA SER A 130 -7.40 3.27 -5.99
C SER A 130 -6.44 4.46 -5.89
N ARG A 131 -5.12 4.21 -5.77
CA ARG A 131 -4.06 5.24 -5.73
C ARG A 131 -3.41 5.54 -7.06
N ASN A 132 -3.71 4.73 -8.06
CA ASN A 132 -3.30 4.97 -9.45
C ASN A 132 -1.80 5.30 -9.63
N GLY A 133 -0.94 4.76 -8.77
CA GLY A 133 0.51 4.93 -8.83
C GLY A 133 1.04 6.33 -8.46
N THR A 134 0.17 7.28 -8.19
CA THR A 134 0.52 8.68 -7.91
C THR A 134 0.37 9.06 -6.44
N GLU A 135 -0.66 8.56 -5.78
CA GLU A 135 -0.94 8.88 -4.39
C GLU A 135 0.01 8.12 -3.44
N ALA A 136 0.48 8.84 -2.43
CA ALA A 136 1.35 8.26 -1.42
C ALA A 136 0.56 7.52 -0.34
N PHE A 137 1.22 6.56 0.28
CA PHE A 137 0.73 5.82 1.44
C PHE A 137 1.88 5.54 2.41
N VAL A 138 1.55 5.23 3.66
CA VAL A 138 2.53 4.85 4.68
C VAL A 138 2.76 3.35 4.63
N PHE A 139 4.03 2.96 4.67
CA PHE A 139 4.44 1.56 4.78
C PHE A 139 5.63 1.43 5.72
N TYR A 140 5.68 0.32 6.45
CA TYR A 140 6.81 -0.06 7.28
C TYR A 140 7.64 -1.12 6.54
N PRO A 141 8.78 -0.74 5.94
CA PRO A 141 9.64 -1.70 5.28
C PRO A 141 10.06 -2.82 6.24
N PRO A 142 10.26 -4.03 5.74
CA PRO A 142 10.79 -5.12 6.57
C PRO A 142 12.15 -4.79 7.18
N LYS A 143 12.52 -5.51 8.24
CA LYS A 143 13.85 -5.37 8.85
C LYS A 143 14.95 -5.52 7.79
N PRO A 144 16.05 -4.75 7.87
CA PRO A 144 16.49 -3.94 9.01
C PRO A 144 15.89 -2.53 9.11
N TYR A 145 15.10 -2.10 8.14
CA TYR A 145 14.66 -0.70 8.04
C TYR A 145 13.55 -0.33 9.02
N ASN A 146 12.51 -1.12 9.13
CA ASN A 146 11.39 -1.05 10.09
C ASN A 146 11.02 0.36 10.64
N VAL A 147 11.06 1.37 9.79
CA VAL A 147 10.68 2.76 10.08
C VAL A 147 9.59 3.17 9.09
N ALA A 148 8.54 3.79 9.61
CA ALA A 148 7.45 4.30 8.76
C ALA A 148 7.99 5.30 7.75
N LYS A 149 7.72 5.05 6.48
CA LYS A 149 8.08 5.92 5.37
C LYS A 149 6.91 6.08 4.41
N ARG A 150 6.94 7.11 3.60
CA ARG A 150 5.96 7.36 2.57
C ARG A 150 6.42 6.75 1.26
N PHE A 151 5.55 5.97 0.65
CA PHE A 151 5.80 5.32 -0.63
C PHE A 151 4.67 5.62 -1.61
N ARG A 152 4.97 5.48 -2.89
CA ARG A 152 4.00 5.32 -3.97
C ARG A 152 4.29 4.01 -4.69
N CYS A 153 3.29 3.40 -5.30
CA CYS A 153 3.45 2.17 -6.07
C CYS A 153 3.21 2.46 -7.55
N PRO A 154 4.25 2.73 -8.35
CA PRO A 154 4.10 3.06 -9.77
C PRO A 154 3.76 1.84 -10.63
N SER A 155 4.08 0.64 -10.17
CA SER A 155 3.82 -0.59 -10.92
C SER A 155 3.54 -1.76 -10.01
N TRP A 156 2.60 -2.59 -10.41
CA TRP A 156 2.26 -3.85 -9.78
C TRP A 156 1.79 -4.85 -10.81
N ASP A 157 1.97 -6.12 -10.53
CA ASP A 157 1.49 -7.23 -11.34
C ASP A 157 0.91 -8.34 -10.46
N MET A 158 0.08 -9.17 -11.05
CA MET A 158 -0.47 -10.35 -10.40
C MET A 158 -0.31 -11.55 -11.31
N SER A 159 0.08 -12.67 -10.73
CA SER A 159 0.12 -13.98 -11.38
C SER A 159 -0.71 -14.98 -10.60
N VAL A 160 -1.34 -15.90 -11.31
CA VAL A 160 -2.14 -16.99 -10.73
C VAL A 160 -1.39 -18.30 -11.00
N ALA A 161 -0.96 -18.97 -9.94
CA ALA A 161 -0.24 -20.24 -10.05
C ALA A 161 -1.23 -21.41 -10.27
N PHE A 162 -2.31 -21.42 -9.51
CA PHE A 162 -3.44 -22.36 -9.63
C PHE A 162 -4.68 -21.74 -8.94
N GLN A 163 -5.82 -22.38 -9.07
CA GLN A 163 -7.07 -21.87 -8.52
C GLN A 163 -6.95 -21.55 -7.02
N GLY A 164 -7.30 -20.33 -6.65
CA GLY A 164 -7.24 -19.85 -5.27
C GLY A 164 -5.84 -19.48 -4.76
N ASN A 165 -4.81 -19.50 -5.62
CA ASN A 165 -3.45 -19.12 -5.25
C ASN A 165 -2.94 -17.98 -6.13
N PHE A 166 -2.88 -16.81 -5.56
CA PHE A 166 -2.49 -15.59 -6.22
C PHE A 166 -1.13 -15.11 -5.70
N SER A 167 -0.33 -14.55 -6.59
CA SER A 167 0.93 -13.91 -6.24
C SER A 167 0.94 -12.49 -6.79
N VAL A 168 1.08 -11.51 -5.91
CA VAL A 168 1.14 -10.09 -6.27
C VAL A 168 2.57 -9.61 -6.11
N LYS A 169 3.07 -8.88 -7.10
CA LYS A 169 4.36 -8.18 -7.02
C LYS A 169 4.12 -6.69 -7.14
N ALA A 170 4.88 -5.90 -6.42
CA ALA A 170 4.74 -4.46 -6.42
C ALA A 170 6.09 -3.77 -6.19
N SER A 171 6.32 -2.69 -6.93
CA SER A 171 7.49 -1.83 -6.75
C SER A 171 7.09 -0.58 -5.99
N PHE A 172 7.71 -0.36 -4.84
CA PHE A 172 7.47 0.81 -4.00
C PHE A 172 8.64 1.80 -4.12
N LEU A 173 8.30 3.04 -4.42
CA LEU A 173 9.25 4.16 -4.44
C LEU A 173 8.98 5.08 -3.26
N GLU A 174 10.00 5.29 -2.43
CA GLU A 174 9.94 6.30 -1.38
C GLU A 174 9.69 7.68 -2.01
N THR A 175 8.80 8.45 -1.42
CA THR A 175 8.51 9.80 -1.86
C THR A 175 8.80 10.79 -0.75
N SER A 176 9.41 11.90 -1.13
CA SER A 176 9.49 13.06 -0.26
C SER A 176 8.14 13.77 -0.21
N ILE A 177 7.92 14.46 0.87
CA ILE A 177 6.77 15.34 1.06
C ILE A 177 6.81 16.44 0.01
#